data_67ba2d966fdfbd79546682b6f581664d
#
_entry.id   67ba2d966fdfbd79546682b6f581664d
#
_cell.length_a   1.000
_cell.length_b   1.000
_cell.length_c   1.000
_cell.angle_alpha   90.00
_cell.angle_beta   90.00
_cell.angle_gamma   90.00
#
_symmetry.space_group_name_H-M   'P 1'
#
loop_
_entity.id
_entity.type
_entity.pdbx_description
1 polymer ?
#
loop_
_entity_poly.entity_id
_entity_poly.type
_entity_poly.pdbx_seq_one_letter_code
_entity_poly.pdbx_strand_id
1 'polypeptide(L)'
;MKKYLKIFLMMSLLLVAACSKDDDDNVVVPDDPNGNSAVTPDNKGNSTENQEQNSNNQEEPTEDNPAENTEKTQSVIPADKKIGLVLGGGGAKGAAEIGVLKVMEANNVKFDYIAGTSIGASVGALYAAGYTAEELEVFMASLTKEDGTDSDRIRAILSKAFEDKGVKTFADLKIPFRCVAADAKTQTEIVLSEGNLLESVMASMAIPVLYKTVEMDDMRLVDGGFLNNLPVDVAKDMGAEYTVVIDLQSAGSMLADALSDEVATLIANPDLAMQLYGEDVINFALYYFTAHPENIKYDINTKAADFYIHPDLTGYDMLSFGKENCDAMVALGVQAAEDALSKKSE
;
A
#
# COMPACT_ATOMS: atom_id res chain seq x y z
N MET A 1 -26.69 19.82 22.21
CA MET A 1 -26.11 21.08 21.74
C MET A 1 -24.67 21.30 22.25
N LYS A 2 -24.37 21.40 23.56
CA LYS A 2 -22.99 21.70 24.03
C LYS A 2 -21.95 20.62 23.68
N LYS A 3 -22.31 19.33 23.57
CA LYS A 3 -21.42 18.21 23.17
C LYS A 3 -21.06 18.33 21.69
N TYR A 4 -22.02 18.62 20.84
CA TYR A 4 -21.86 18.77 19.38
C TYR A 4 -21.09 20.04 19.00
N LEU A 5 -21.25 21.12 19.78
CA LEU A 5 -20.50 22.35 19.57
C LEU A 5 -18.98 22.14 19.80
N LYS A 6 -18.60 21.26 20.74
CA LYS A 6 -17.18 20.89 20.94
C LYS A 6 -16.65 20.08 19.79
N ILE A 7 -17.43 19.13 19.27
CA ILE A 7 -17.08 18.31 18.11
C ILE A 7 -16.91 19.20 16.86
N PHE A 8 -17.86 20.10 16.62
CA PHE A 8 -17.80 21.08 15.54
C PHE A 8 -16.60 22.03 15.66
N LEU A 9 -16.33 22.56 16.84
CA LEU A 9 -15.19 23.47 17.08
C LEU A 9 -13.84 22.75 16.90
N MET A 10 -13.76 21.46 17.25
CA MET A 10 -12.57 20.66 17.12
C MET A 10 -12.31 20.24 15.66
N MET A 11 -13.36 19.88 14.92
CA MET A 11 -13.27 19.57 13.48
C MET A 11 -12.94 20.82 12.65
N SER A 12 -13.49 21.99 12.99
CA SER A 12 -13.14 23.25 12.32
C SER A 12 -11.71 23.73 12.61
N LEU A 13 -11.18 23.46 13.81
CA LEU A 13 -9.76 23.73 14.13
C LEU A 13 -8.80 22.82 13.35
N LEU A 14 -9.18 21.56 13.10
CA LEU A 14 -8.40 20.60 12.31
C LEU A 14 -8.35 20.97 10.82
N LEU A 15 -9.45 21.48 10.26
CA LEU A 15 -9.48 22.02 8.90
C LEU A 15 -8.53 23.22 8.73
N VAL A 16 -8.46 24.11 9.70
CA VAL A 16 -7.53 25.26 9.68
C VAL A 16 -6.08 24.79 9.78
N ALA A 17 -5.80 23.72 10.53
CA ALA A 17 -4.46 23.16 10.66
C ALA A 17 -4.02 22.40 9.37
N ALA A 18 -4.95 21.80 8.64
CA ALA A 18 -4.66 21.15 7.36
C ALA A 18 -4.39 22.16 6.23
N CYS A 19 -5.07 23.31 6.22
CA CYS A 19 -4.87 24.37 5.23
C CYS A 19 -3.63 25.27 5.49
N SER A 20 -2.90 25.09 6.60
CA SER A 20 -1.75 25.95 6.96
C SER A 20 -0.40 25.30 6.73
N LYS A 21 -0.32 24.19 5.97
CA LYS A 21 0.94 23.48 5.69
C LYS A 21 1.56 23.74 4.31
N ASP A 22 1.08 24.70 3.57
CA ASP A 22 1.80 25.24 2.41
C ASP A 22 2.49 26.55 2.78
N ASP A 23 3.80 26.61 2.49
CA ASP A 23 4.76 27.71 2.70
C ASP A 23 5.40 27.78 4.10
N ASP A 24 6.56 27.13 4.25
CA ASP A 24 7.80 27.78 4.71
C ASP A 24 8.96 26.76 4.81
N ASP A 25 9.69 26.57 3.73
CA ASP A 25 11.09 26.11 3.74
C ASP A 25 11.98 27.27 4.23
N ASN A 26 12.12 27.46 5.53
CA ASN A 26 13.23 28.20 6.13
C ASN A 26 13.46 27.75 7.58
N VAL A 27 14.15 26.63 7.74
CA VAL A 27 14.71 26.24 9.05
C VAL A 27 16.01 27.02 9.24
N VAL A 28 15.94 28.09 9.98
CA VAL A 28 17.12 28.75 10.57
C VAL A 28 17.61 27.89 11.72
N VAL A 29 18.78 27.27 11.52
CA VAL A 29 19.51 26.58 12.60
C VAL A 29 20.16 27.62 13.50
N PRO A 30 19.98 27.57 14.84
CA PRO A 30 20.70 28.47 15.76
C PRO A 30 22.19 28.09 15.82
N ASP A 31 23.05 29.11 15.77
CA ASP A 31 24.51 29.01 15.89
C ASP A 31 24.95 28.32 17.19
N ASP A 32 25.85 27.36 17.04
CA ASP A 32 26.62 26.73 18.11
C ASP A 32 27.78 27.67 18.52
N PRO A 33 27.94 28.02 19.80
CA PRO A 33 28.95 28.98 20.26
C PRO A 33 30.36 28.42 20.50
N ASN A 34 30.71 27.24 19.91
CA ASN A 34 32.07 26.74 20.02
C ASN A 34 32.69 26.46 18.65
N GLY A 35 33.38 27.48 18.15
CA GLY A 35 34.12 27.42 16.90
C GLY A 35 35.25 26.38 16.88
N ASN A 36 35.27 25.61 15.80
CA ASN A 36 36.57 25.09 15.34
C ASN A 36 36.54 24.98 13.81
N SER A 37 37.29 25.89 13.19
CA SER A 37 37.57 25.94 11.75
C SER A 37 38.59 24.86 11.40
N ALA A 38 38.33 24.06 10.38
CA ALA A 38 39.40 23.33 9.68
C ALA A 38 39.19 23.41 8.17
N VAL A 39 40.09 24.10 7.60
CA VAL A 39 40.54 24.45 6.27
C VAL A 39 40.50 23.27 5.27
N THR A 40 39.93 23.55 4.08
CA THR A 40 40.19 22.80 2.83
C THR A 40 41.58 23.12 2.27
N PRO A 41 42.17 22.25 1.47
CA PRO A 41 42.86 22.75 0.27
C PRO A 41 42.44 22.06 -1.02
N ASP A 42 42.21 22.93 -1.98
CA ASP A 42 42.22 22.64 -3.42
C ASP A 42 43.51 21.95 -3.86
N ASN A 43 43.42 21.07 -4.84
CA ASN A 43 44.54 20.96 -5.80
C ASN A 43 44.05 20.55 -7.20
N LYS A 44 44.43 21.38 -8.14
CA LYS A 44 44.30 21.23 -9.58
C LYS A 44 45.43 20.41 -10.18
N GLY A 45 45.09 19.67 -11.24
CA GLY A 45 45.90 19.65 -12.48
C GLY A 45 46.88 18.50 -12.66
N ASN A 46 46.80 17.69 -13.62
CA ASN A 46 47.39 17.84 -14.94
C ASN A 46 47.50 16.50 -15.68
N SER A 47 47.17 16.55 -16.94
CA SER A 47 47.32 15.53 -17.98
C SER A 47 48.78 15.08 -18.22
N THR A 48 48.96 13.83 -18.66
CA THR A 48 49.90 13.52 -19.78
C THR A 48 49.61 12.11 -20.35
N GLU A 49 49.52 12.11 -21.67
CA GLU A 49 49.53 10.96 -22.59
C GLU A 49 50.85 10.17 -22.49
N ASN A 50 50.84 8.88 -22.79
CA ASN A 50 51.77 8.31 -23.74
C ASN A 50 51.35 6.91 -24.27
N GLN A 51 51.71 6.74 -25.52
CA GLN A 51 51.39 5.74 -26.53
C GLN A 51 52.21 4.44 -26.38
N GLU A 52 51.61 3.40 -27.02
CA GLU A 52 52.18 2.33 -27.84
C GLU A 52 53.17 1.31 -27.23
N GLN A 53 52.86 0.02 -27.34
CA GLN A 53 53.43 -0.85 -28.38
C GLN A 53 52.86 -2.26 -28.40
N ASN A 54 52.59 -2.66 -29.60
CA ASN A 54 52.20 -3.85 -30.28
C ASN A 54 53.13 -5.07 -30.01
N SER A 55 52.55 -6.29 -29.84
CA SER A 55 53.16 -7.49 -30.40
C SER A 55 52.12 -8.62 -30.58
N ASN A 56 51.96 -9.01 -31.83
CA ASN A 56 51.29 -10.20 -32.34
C ASN A 56 51.81 -11.50 -31.72
N ASN A 57 50.92 -12.40 -31.35
CA ASN A 57 51.12 -13.83 -31.59
C ASN A 57 49.78 -14.52 -31.89
N GLN A 58 49.67 -15.08 -33.08
CA GLN A 58 48.65 -16.00 -33.52
C GLN A 58 48.94 -17.39 -32.90
N GLU A 59 47.91 -17.98 -32.31
CA GLU A 59 47.79 -19.45 -32.20
C GLU A 59 46.34 -19.85 -32.46
N GLU A 60 46.14 -20.95 -33.20
CA GLU A 60 44.95 -21.50 -33.77
C GLU A 60 43.93 -22.05 -32.72
N PRO A 61 42.67 -22.25 -33.08
CA PRO A 61 41.58 -22.55 -32.16
C PRO A 61 41.50 -24.04 -31.81
N THR A 62 41.53 -24.34 -30.53
CA THR A 62 41.04 -25.60 -30.02
C THR A 62 39.56 -25.46 -29.70
N GLU A 63 38.73 -26.29 -30.29
CA GLU A 63 37.33 -26.50 -29.95
C GLU A 63 37.21 -26.91 -28.49
N ASP A 64 36.75 -25.97 -27.63
CA ASP A 64 36.26 -26.28 -26.29
C ASP A 64 34.76 -26.06 -26.26
N ASN A 65 34.08 -27.14 -25.99
CA ASN A 65 32.66 -27.28 -25.73
C ASN A 65 32.25 -26.30 -24.59
N PRO A 66 31.32 -25.36 -24.78
CA PRO A 66 30.86 -24.56 -23.68
C PRO A 66 30.03 -25.39 -22.72
N ALA A 67 30.67 -25.91 -21.68
CA ALA A 67 29.93 -26.33 -20.50
C ALA A 67 29.10 -25.13 -20.02
N GLU A 68 27.79 -25.33 -20.06
CA GLU A 68 26.78 -24.45 -19.52
C GLU A 68 27.09 -24.10 -18.07
N ASN A 69 27.84 -23.02 -17.89
CA ASN A 69 28.03 -22.42 -16.59
C ASN A 69 26.79 -21.53 -16.35
N THR A 70 25.66 -22.15 -16.05
CA THR A 70 24.53 -21.48 -15.45
C THR A 70 24.98 -21.06 -14.04
N GLU A 71 25.59 -19.89 -13.92
CA GLU A 71 25.62 -19.18 -12.64
C GLU A 71 24.17 -19.14 -12.17
N LYS A 72 23.88 -19.88 -11.09
CA LYS A 72 22.64 -19.74 -10.35
C LYS A 72 22.64 -18.32 -9.81
N THR A 73 22.05 -17.40 -10.54
CA THR A 73 21.69 -16.09 -10.02
C THR A 73 20.85 -16.36 -8.78
N GLN A 74 21.41 -16.10 -7.62
CA GLN A 74 20.72 -16.37 -6.36
C GLN A 74 19.48 -15.47 -6.34
N SER A 75 18.29 -16.06 -6.34
CA SER A 75 17.04 -15.32 -6.31
C SER A 75 17.08 -14.35 -5.12
N VAL A 76 16.82 -13.08 -5.38
CA VAL A 76 16.77 -12.01 -4.37
C VAL A 76 15.73 -12.31 -3.29
N ILE A 77 14.66 -13.02 -3.66
CA ILE A 77 13.62 -13.51 -2.75
C ILE A 77 13.92 -14.97 -2.46
N PRO A 78 14.11 -15.37 -1.18
CA PRO A 78 14.55 -16.72 -0.81
C PRO A 78 13.46 -17.76 -1.11
N ALA A 79 13.80 -18.77 -1.90
CA ALA A 79 12.86 -19.84 -2.29
C ALA A 79 12.66 -20.92 -1.20
N ASP A 80 13.47 -20.90 -0.16
CA ASP A 80 13.46 -21.87 0.95
C ASP A 80 12.68 -21.38 2.18
N LYS A 81 12.13 -20.15 2.13
CA LYS A 81 11.33 -19.56 3.20
C LYS A 81 9.84 -19.53 2.86
N LYS A 82 9.02 -19.47 3.90
CA LYS A 82 7.60 -19.16 3.80
C LYS A 82 7.42 -17.66 3.51
N ILE A 83 6.88 -17.34 2.33
CA ILE A 83 6.79 -15.96 1.86
C ILE A 83 5.38 -15.41 2.09
N GLY A 84 5.29 -14.30 2.81
CA GLY A 84 4.08 -13.50 2.96
C GLY A 84 4.06 -12.33 1.99
N LEU A 85 2.95 -12.19 1.25
CA LEU A 85 2.64 -10.99 0.48
C LEU A 85 1.85 -10.02 1.36
N VAL A 86 2.29 -8.78 1.43
CA VAL A 86 1.61 -7.70 2.16
C VAL A 86 1.20 -6.60 1.20
N LEU A 87 -0.09 -6.30 1.19
CA LEU A 87 -0.72 -5.34 0.30
C LEU A 87 -1.34 -4.19 1.10
N GLY A 88 -0.84 -2.98 0.86
CA GLY A 88 -1.27 -1.79 1.57
C GLY A 88 -2.59 -1.20 1.07
N GLY A 89 -3.21 -0.34 1.87
CA GLY A 89 -4.37 0.44 1.43
C GLY A 89 -3.99 1.64 0.58
N GLY A 90 -4.90 2.08 -0.32
CA GLY A 90 -4.65 3.23 -1.20
C GLY A 90 -5.69 3.47 -2.30
N GLY A 91 -6.87 2.84 -2.24
CA GLY A 91 -7.94 3.02 -3.23
C GLY A 91 -7.49 2.64 -4.66
N ALA A 92 -7.73 3.50 -5.64
CA ALA A 92 -7.35 3.25 -7.05
C ALA A 92 -5.85 2.95 -7.24
N LYS A 93 -4.98 3.42 -6.31
CA LYS A 93 -3.53 3.14 -6.33
C LYS A 93 -3.18 1.65 -6.23
N GLY A 94 -4.12 0.78 -5.81
CA GLY A 94 -3.99 -0.67 -5.86
C GLY A 94 -3.65 -1.25 -7.24
N ALA A 95 -3.85 -0.49 -8.32
CA ALA A 95 -3.37 -0.86 -9.65
C ALA A 95 -1.84 -1.07 -9.69
N ALA A 96 -1.07 -0.34 -8.87
CA ALA A 96 0.38 -0.53 -8.79
C ALA A 96 0.75 -1.86 -8.12
N GLU A 97 -0.05 -2.38 -7.18
CA GLU A 97 0.15 -3.72 -6.60
C GLU A 97 0.09 -4.79 -7.68
N ILE A 98 -0.83 -4.62 -8.64
CA ILE A 98 -0.97 -5.56 -9.77
C ILE A 98 0.29 -5.53 -10.64
N GLY A 99 0.87 -4.36 -10.87
CA GLY A 99 2.14 -4.22 -11.58
C GLY A 99 3.28 -4.99 -10.89
N VAL A 100 3.36 -4.89 -9.57
CA VAL A 100 4.34 -5.66 -8.78
C VAL A 100 4.05 -7.17 -8.88
N LEU A 101 2.80 -7.59 -8.76
CA LEU A 101 2.41 -9.00 -8.90
C LEU A 101 2.79 -9.59 -10.26
N LYS A 102 2.67 -8.83 -11.37
CA LYS A 102 3.13 -9.27 -12.71
C LYS A 102 4.63 -9.60 -12.70
N VAL A 103 5.44 -8.76 -12.08
CA VAL A 103 6.89 -9.00 -11.96
C VAL A 103 7.18 -10.21 -11.07
N MET A 104 6.46 -10.36 -9.95
CA MET A 104 6.62 -11.50 -9.06
C MET A 104 6.25 -12.82 -9.76
N GLU A 105 5.14 -12.85 -10.52
CA GLU A 105 4.73 -14.02 -11.32
C GLU A 105 5.77 -14.35 -12.40
N ALA A 106 6.29 -13.35 -13.12
CA ALA A 106 7.32 -13.53 -14.14
C ALA A 106 8.64 -14.10 -13.57
N ASN A 107 8.94 -13.79 -12.30
CA ASN A 107 10.09 -14.32 -11.57
C ASN A 107 9.77 -15.62 -10.80
N ASN A 108 8.59 -16.23 -11.02
CA ASN A 108 8.13 -17.46 -10.37
C ASN A 108 8.10 -17.38 -8.82
N VAL A 109 7.94 -16.19 -8.25
CA VAL A 109 7.77 -16.03 -6.81
C VAL A 109 6.42 -16.62 -6.39
N LYS A 110 6.44 -17.46 -5.35
CA LYS A 110 5.24 -18.05 -4.76
C LYS A 110 5.00 -17.49 -3.37
N PHE A 111 3.77 -17.15 -3.11
CA PHE A 111 3.35 -16.64 -1.80
C PHE A 111 2.64 -17.74 -1.02
N ASP A 112 3.05 -17.96 0.24
CA ASP A 112 2.43 -18.91 1.17
C ASP A 112 1.29 -18.26 1.96
N TYR A 113 1.35 -16.94 2.15
CA TYR A 113 0.37 -16.16 2.91
C TYR A 113 0.15 -14.81 2.26
N ILE A 114 -1.06 -14.25 2.42
CA ILE A 114 -1.39 -12.90 1.96
C ILE A 114 -2.06 -12.15 3.11
N ALA A 115 -1.60 -10.94 3.39
CA ALA A 115 -2.25 -9.99 4.28
C ALA A 115 -2.52 -8.68 3.54
N GLY A 116 -3.73 -8.13 3.66
CA GLY A 116 -4.10 -6.91 2.95
C GLY A 116 -5.00 -5.97 3.75
N THR A 117 -4.95 -4.69 3.43
CA THR A 117 -5.82 -3.66 4.00
C THR A 117 -6.48 -2.86 2.88
N SER A 118 -7.78 -2.55 3.02
CA SER A 118 -8.51 -1.71 2.07
C SER A 118 -8.44 -2.27 0.64
N ILE A 119 -7.95 -1.50 -0.34
CA ILE A 119 -7.77 -2.01 -1.71
C ILE A 119 -6.82 -3.22 -1.75
N GLY A 120 -5.79 -3.24 -0.89
CA GLY A 120 -4.90 -4.40 -0.77
C GLY A 120 -5.62 -5.66 -0.26
N ALA A 121 -6.71 -5.50 0.52
CA ALA A 121 -7.58 -6.62 0.87
C ALA A 121 -8.37 -7.12 -0.34
N SER A 122 -8.87 -6.24 -1.21
CA SER A 122 -9.57 -6.62 -2.44
C SER A 122 -8.63 -7.32 -3.43
N VAL A 123 -7.49 -6.72 -3.75
CA VAL A 123 -6.47 -7.30 -4.65
C VAL A 123 -5.96 -8.64 -4.09
N GLY A 124 -5.64 -8.68 -2.78
CA GLY A 124 -5.13 -9.87 -2.11
C GLY A 124 -6.15 -11.01 -2.08
N ALA A 125 -7.42 -10.74 -1.80
CA ALA A 125 -8.47 -11.74 -1.80
C ALA A 125 -8.75 -12.30 -3.20
N LEU A 126 -8.77 -11.46 -4.22
CA LEU A 126 -8.92 -11.90 -5.61
C LEU A 126 -7.72 -12.73 -6.06
N TYR A 127 -6.50 -12.31 -5.74
CA TYR A 127 -5.28 -13.08 -6.02
C TYR A 127 -5.28 -14.42 -5.27
N ALA A 128 -5.66 -14.44 -3.99
CA ALA A 128 -5.81 -15.65 -3.20
C ALA A 128 -6.91 -16.59 -3.74
N ALA A 129 -7.97 -16.04 -4.35
CA ALA A 129 -9.02 -16.80 -5.05
C ALA A 129 -8.50 -17.44 -6.36
N GLY A 130 -7.33 -17.01 -6.86
CA GLY A 130 -6.66 -17.55 -8.02
C GLY A 130 -6.87 -16.75 -9.30
N TYR A 131 -7.07 -15.45 -9.19
CA TYR A 131 -6.85 -14.53 -10.31
C TYR A 131 -5.35 -14.39 -10.55
N THR A 132 -4.92 -14.33 -11.80
CA THR A 132 -3.56 -13.93 -12.16
C THR A 132 -3.42 -12.41 -12.12
N ALA A 133 -2.19 -11.91 -12.06
CA ALA A 133 -1.95 -10.47 -12.14
C ALA A 133 -2.53 -9.84 -13.43
N GLU A 134 -2.51 -10.55 -14.54
CA GLU A 134 -3.10 -10.10 -15.81
C GLU A 134 -4.64 -10.02 -15.72
N GLU A 135 -5.30 -11.03 -15.13
CA GLU A 135 -6.75 -11.00 -14.89
C GLU A 135 -7.14 -9.85 -13.95
N LEU A 136 -6.31 -9.57 -12.91
CA LEU A 136 -6.51 -8.44 -12.00
C LEU A 136 -6.35 -7.09 -12.69
N GLU A 137 -5.40 -6.95 -13.62
CA GLU A 137 -5.24 -5.73 -14.43
C GLU A 137 -6.48 -5.44 -15.25
N VAL A 138 -7.01 -6.45 -15.95
CA VAL A 138 -8.26 -6.32 -16.70
C VAL A 138 -9.43 -5.94 -15.78
N PHE A 139 -9.52 -6.57 -14.60
CA PHE A 139 -10.54 -6.28 -13.61
C PHE A 139 -10.43 -4.81 -13.14
N MET A 140 -9.27 -4.37 -12.68
CA MET A 140 -9.05 -3.02 -12.15
C MET A 140 -9.26 -1.95 -13.23
N ALA A 141 -8.77 -2.17 -14.46
CA ALA A 141 -8.95 -1.27 -15.59
C ALA A 141 -10.42 -1.10 -16.02
N SER A 142 -11.29 -2.04 -15.66
CA SER A 142 -12.71 -1.97 -15.92
C SER A 142 -13.49 -1.10 -14.94
N LEU A 143 -12.91 -0.79 -13.77
CA LEU A 143 -13.55 0.00 -12.74
C LEU A 143 -13.58 1.48 -13.12
N THR A 144 -14.75 2.08 -12.99
CA THR A 144 -14.94 3.53 -13.11
C THR A 144 -14.85 4.20 -11.73
N LYS A 145 -14.75 5.53 -11.71
CA LYS A 145 -14.81 6.30 -10.46
C LYS A 145 -16.12 6.03 -9.70
N GLU A 146 -17.23 5.95 -10.42
CA GLU A 146 -18.54 5.64 -9.83
C GLU A 146 -18.59 4.25 -9.20
N ASP A 147 -17.91 3.26 -9.81
CA ASP A 147 -17.81 1.92 -9.22
C ASP A 147 -16.98 1.93 -7.93
N GLY A 148 -15.86 2.68 -7.94
CA GLY A 148 -14.96 2.78 -6.81
C GLY A 148 -15.43 3.71 -5.68
N THR A 149 -16.54 4.44 -5.84
CA THR A 149 -17.10 5.34 -4.82
C THR A 149 -18.51 4.95 -4.36
N ASP A 150 -19.08 3.90 -4.92
CA ASP A 150 -20.40 3.37 -4.55
C ASP A 150 -20.25 1.97 -3.93
N SER A 151 -20.54 1.86 -2.63
CA SER A 151 -20.35 0.61 -1.90
C SER A 151 -21.26 -0.52 -2.37
N ASP A 152 -22.44 -0.24 -2.92
CA ASP A 152 -23.34 -1.27 -3.43
C ASP A 152 -22.87 -1.78 -4.81
N ARG A 153 -22.33 -0.89 -5.64
CA ARG A 153 -21.76 -1.25 -6.96
C ARG A 153 -20.50 -2.09 -6.80
N ILE A 154 -19.53 -1.63 -6.00
CA ILE A 154 -18.30 -2.40 -5.81
C ILE A 154 -18.55 -3.74 -5.12
N ARG A 155 -19.51 -3.81 -4.20
CA ARG A 155 -19.96 -5.07 -3.59
C ARG A 155 -20.49 -6.04 -4.66
N ALA A 156 -21.33 -5.58 -5.57
CA ALA A 156 -21.87 -6.42 -6.64
C ALA A 156 -20.77 -6.92 -7.59
N ILE A 157 -19.79 -6.06 -7.92
CA ILE A 157 -18.65 -6.39 -8.78
C ILE A 157 -17.77 -7.45 -8.10
N LEU A 158 -17.41 -7.27 -6.82
CA LEU A 158 -16.60 -8.22 -6.06
C LEU A 158 -17.33 -9.55 -5.84
N SER A 159 -18.65 -9.50 -5.54
CA SER A 159 -19.48 -10.71 -5.42
C SER A 159 -19.40 -11.55 -6.69
N LYS A 160 -19.57 -10.92 -7.85
CA LYS A 160 -19.47 -11.60 -9.14
C LYS A 160 -18.07 -12.18 -9.36
N ALA A 161 -17.01 -11.43 -9.04
CA ALA A 161 -15.63 -11.90 -9.20
C ALA A 161 -15.34 -13.13 -8.31
N PHE A 162 -15.78 -13.15 -7.07
CA PHE A 162 -15.64 -14.31 -6.20
C PHE A 162 -16.49 -15.50 -6.67
N GLU A 163 -17.72 -15.26 -7.13
CA GLU A 163 -18.57 -16.30 -7.71
C GLU A 163 -17.93 -16.96 -8.94
N ASP A 164 -17.27 -16.19 -9.81
CA ASP A 164 -16.60 -16.68 -11.02
C ASP A 164 -15.43 -17.66 -10.70
N LYS A 165 -14.83 -17.50 -9.51
CA LYS A 165 -13.80 -18.44 -9.00
C LYS A 165 -14.38 -19.50 -8.05
N GLY A 166 -15.70 -19.47 -7.76
CA GLY A 166 -16.37 -20.43 -6.86
C GLY A 166 -16.03 -20.23 -5.39
N VAL A 167 -15.60 -19.02 -4.99
CA VAL A 167 -15.15 -18.68 -3.62
C VAL A 167 -16.27 -17.93 -2.89
N LYS A 168 -16.50 -18.30 -1.63
CA LYS A 168 -17.47 -17.65 -0.72
C LYS A 168 -16.88 -17.29 0.63
N THR A 169 -15.93 -18.10 1.09
CA THR A 169 -15.32 -18.00 2.42
C THR A 169 -13.81 -18.02 2.31
N PHE A 170 -13.12 -17.65 3.39
CA PHE A 170 -11.65 -17.75 3.44
C PHE A 170 -11.15 -19.19 3.21
N ALA A 171 -11.93 -20.20 3.61
CA ALA A 171 -11.56 -21.61 3.44
C ALA A 171 -11.53 -22.07 1.95
N ASP A 172 -12.20 -21.33 1.06
CA ASP A 172 -12.23 -21.64 -0.38
C ASP A 172 -11.03 -21.09 -1.14
N LEU A 173 -10.20 -20.26 -0.47
CA LEU A 173 -9.06 -19.59 -1.09
C LEU A 173 -7.90 -20.57 -1.35
N LYS A 174 -7.16 -20.35 -2.43
CA LYS A 174 -5.98 -21.14 -2.79
C LYS A 174 -4.74 -20.80 -1.96
N ILE A 175 -4.66 -19.56 -1.48
CA ILE A 175 -3.61 -19.05 -0.61
C ILE A 175 -4.26 -18.55 0.68
N PRO A 176 -3.79 -18.94 1.86
CA PRO A 176 -4.24 -18.39 3.13
C PRO A 176 -4.18 -16.87 3.13
N PHE A 177 -5.30 -16.24 3.48
CA PHE A 177 -5.49 -14.80 3.42
C PHE A 177 -6.05 -14.25 4.72
N ARG A 178 -5.61 -13.05 5.08
CA ARG A 178 -6.22 -12.23 6.13
C ARG A 178 -6.37 -10.79 5.67
N CYS A 179 -7.41 -10.11 6.13
CA CYS A 179 -7.55 -8.68 5.92
C CYS A 179 -7.81 -7.94 7.22
N VAL A 180 -7.49 -6.65 7.21
CA VAL A 180 -7.59 -5.79 8.39
C VAL A 180 -8.77 -4.85 8.23
N ALA A 181 -9.59 -4.75 9.28
CA ALA A 181 -10.60 -3.72 9.49
C ALA A 181 -10.37 -3.01 10.84
N ALA A 182 -11.13 -1.99 11.14
CA ALA A 182 -11.15 -1.34 12.44
C ALA A 182 -12.57 -1.34 13.01
N ASP A 183 -12.72 -1.68 14.30
CA ASP A 183 -14.01 -1.55 14.97
C ASP A 183 -14.16 -0.12 15.52
N ALA A 184 -15.11 0.62 14.98
CA ALA A 184 -15.37 2.00 15.39
C ALA A 184 -15.88 2.12 16.85
N LYS A 185 -16.51 1.07 17.39
CA LYS A 185 -17.03 1.08 18.77
C LYS A 185 -15.91 0.98 19.81
N THR A 186 -14.97 0.09 19.56
CA THR A 186 -13.86 -0.21 20.50
C THR A 186 -12.58 0.51 20.16
N GLN A 187 -12.48 1.08 18.94
CA GLN A 187 -11.29 1.75 18.40
C GLN A 187 -10.08 0.78 18.31
N THR A 188 -10.37 -0.49 17.96
CA THR A 188 -9.35 -1.54 17.87
C THR A 188 -9.26 -2.11 16.47
N GLU A 189 -8.05 -2.56 16.12
CA GLU A 189 -7.81 -3.33 14.91
C GLU A 189 -8.48 -4.69 14.97
N ILE A 190 -9.10 -5.09 13.86
CA ILE A 190 -9.74 -6.40 13.70
C ILE A 190 -9.10 -7.12 12.51
N VAL A 191 -8.50 -8.26 12.78
CA VAL A 191 -7.95 -9.14 11.73
C VAL A 191 -9.01 -10.19 11.37
N LEU A 192 -9.51 -10.10 10.14
CA LEU A 192 -10.53 -10.99 9.60
C LEU A 192 -9.85 -12.13 8.83
N SER A 193 -10.19 -13.38 9.18
CA SER A 193 -9.53 -14.60 8.65
C SER A 193 -10.46 -15.77 8.41
N GLU A 194 -11.76 -15.61 8.70
CA GLU A 194 -12.77 -16.67 8.57
C GLU A 194 -14.15 -16.07 8.24
N GLY A 195 -15.09 -16.93 7.91
CA GLY A 195 -16.47 -16.52 7.59
C GLY A 195 -16.62 -16.04 6.14
N ASN A 196 -17.51 -15.09 5.93
CA ASN A 196 -17.87 -14.57 4.61
C ASN A 196 -16.76 -13.65 4.06
N LEU A 197 -16.11 -14.07 2.98
CA LEU A 197 -14.98 -13.33 2.40
C LEU A 197 -15.40 -11.96 1.88
N LEU A 198 -16.53 -11.87 1.16
CA LEU A 198 -17.01 -10.61 0.59
C LEU A 198 -17.28 -9.58 1.71
N GLU A 199 -17.99 -9.98 2.78
CA GLU A 199 -18.27 -9.08 3.89
C GLU A 199 -16.99 -8.60 4.57
N SER A 200 -16.00 -9.47 4.74
CA SER A 200 -14.72 -9.13 5.34
C SER A 200 -13.90 -8.15 4.47
N VAL A 201 -13.86 -8.37 3.16
CA VAL A 201 -13.21 -7.45 2.21
C VAL A 201 -13.92 -6.10 2.20
N MET A 202 -15.26 -6.09 2.17
CA MET A 202 -16.04 -4.86 2.24
C MET A 202 -15.81 -4.09 3.55
N ALA A 203 -15.67 -4.81 4.69
CA ALA A 203 -15.35 -4.19 5.98
C ALA A 203 -13.97 -3.53 5.96
N SER A 204 -12.98 -4.21 5.37
CA SER A 204 -11.63 -3.68 5.21
C SER A 204 -11.55 -2.44 4.32
N MET A 205 -12.51 -2.26 3.42
CA MET A 205 -12.60 -1.14 2.48
C MET A 205 -13.57 -0.04 2.93
N ALA A 206 -14.23 -0.19 4.08
CA ALA A 206 -15.35 0.67 4.51
C ALA A 206 -14.87 2.04 5.00
N ILE A 207 -14.32 2.87 4.11
CA ILE A 207 -13.96 4.26 4.42
C ILE A 207 -15.26 5.04 4.68
N PRO A 208 -15.47 5.56 5.91
CA PRO A 208 -16.63 6.40 6.18
C PRO A 208 -16.73 7.55 5.19
N VAL A 209 -17.95 7.93 4.82
CA VAL A 209 -18.29 8.90 3.78
C VAL A 209 -18.31 8.32 2.37
N LEU A 210 -17.34 7.50 1.99
CA LEU A 210 -17.32 6.83 0.68
C LEU A 210 -18.15 5.54 0.71
N TYR A 211 -17.98 4.76 1.77
CA TYR A 211 -18.63 3.45 1.90
C TYR A 211 -19.47 3.35 3.18
N LYS A 212 -20.48 2.49 3.11
CA LYS A 212 -21.26 2.09 4.29
C LYS A 212 -20.37 1.28 5.22
N THR A 213 -20.51 1.52 6.53
CA THR A 213 -19.91 0.66 7.56
C THR A 213 -20.49 -0.75 7.47
N VAL A 214 -19.70 -1.74 7.88
CA VAL A 214 -20.15 -3.14 7.91
C VAL A 214 -20.41 -3.55 9.35
N GLU A 215 -21.68 -3.94 9.63
CA GLU A 215 -22.03 -4.53 10.93
C GLU A 215 -21.71 -6.03 10.87
N MET A 216 -20.86 -6.51 11.78
CA MET A 216 -20.48 -7.90 11.88
C MET A 216 -20.44 -8.29 13.37
N ASP A 217 -21.28 -9.24 13.76
CA ASP A 217 -21.55 -9.55 15.16
C ASP A 217 -21.93 -8.26 15.93
N ASP A 218 -21.23 -7.96 17.04
CA ASP A 218 -21.45 -6.74 17.80
C ASP A 218 -20.52 -5.57 17.39
N MET A 219 -19.70 -5.75 16.33
CA MET A 219 -18.76 -4.74 15.83
C MET A 219 -19.40 -3.85 14.77
N ARG A 220 -18.91 -2.61 14.66
CA ARG A 220 -19.15 -1.71 13.54
C ARG A 220 -17.83 -1.43 12.83
N LEU A 221 -17.64 -2.14 11.73
CA LEU A 221 -16.37 -2.15 11.03
C LEU A 221 -16.26 -1.01 10.01
N VAL A 222 -15.10 -0.39 10.02
CA VAL A 222 -14.62 0.62 9.07
C VAL A 222 -13.27 0.20 8.51
N ASP A 223 -12.77 0.93 7.52
CA ASP A 223 -11.50 0.64 6.83
C ASP A 223 -10.33 0.43 7.81
N GLY A 224 -9.58 -0.66 7.58
CA GLY A 224 -8.46 -1.03 8.42
C GLY A 224 -7.27 -0.08 8.35
N GLY A 225 -7.16 0.70 7.28
CA GLY A 225 -6.09 1.68 7.06
C GLY A 225 -6.02 2.76 8.13
N PHE A 226 -7.11 2.98 8.88
CA PHE A 226 -7.10 3.88 10.04
C PHE A 226 -6.19 3.40 11.19
N LEU A 227 -5.89 2.10 11.27
CA LEU A 227 -5.10 1.54 12.37
C LEU A 227 -3.89 0.74 11.88
N ASN A 228 -4.00 0.05 10.75
CA ASN A 228 -2.94 -0.78 10.19
C ASN A 228 -3.03 -0.83 8.65
N ASN A 229 -2.52 0.20 8.01
CA ASN A 229 -2.59 0.32 6.54
C ASN A 229 -1.62 -0.60 5.81
N LEU A 230 -0.58 -1.11 6.48
CA LEU A 230 0.46 -1.96 5.89
C LEU A 230 0.68 -3.19 6.79
N PRO A 231 -0.14 -4.28 6.68
CA PRO A 231 -0.26 -5.33 7.69
C PRO A 231 0.88 -6.37 7.64
N VAL A 232 2.15 -5.93 7.81
CA VAL A 232 3.35 -6.80 7.85
C VAL A 232 3.30 -7.73 9.07
N ASP A 233 2.90 -7.20 10.22
CA ASP A 233 2.72 -7.96 11.45
C ASP A 233 1.70 -9.09 11.26
N VAL A 234 0.59 -8.85 10.57
CA VAL A 234 -0.43 -9.86 10.28
C VAL A 234 0.13 -10.99 9.41
N ALA A 235 0.93 -10.67 8.38
CA ALA A 235 1.57 -11.69 7.56
C ALA A 235 2.56 -12.53 8.37
N LYS A 236 3.34 -11.90 9.26
CA LYS A 236 4.26 -12.60 10.16
C LYS A 236 3.52 -13.49 11.16
N ASP A 237 2.39 -13.04 11.69
CA ASP A 237 1.53 -13.84 12.59
C ASP A 237 0.86 -15.01 11.85
N MET A 238 0.74 -14.98 10.53
CA MET A 238 0.33 -16.12 9.72
C MET A 238 1.43 -17.18 9.56
N GLY A 239 2.68 -16.83 9.86
CA GLY A 239 3.84 -17.70 9.75
C GLY A 239 4.79 -17.34 8.60
N ALA A 240 4.69 -16.15 8.03
CA ALA A 240 5.65 -15.68 7.03
C ALA A 240 7.04 -15.50 7.66
N GLU A 241 8.05 -16.14 7.05
CA GLU A 241 9.46 -16.05 7.43
C GLU A 241 10.19 -14.96 6.62
N TYR A 242 9.56 -14.51 5.54
CA TYR A 242 10.02 -13.43 4.68
C TYR A 242 8.81 -12.72 4.09
N THR A 243 8.80 -11.41 4.08
CA THR A 243 7.68 -10.61 3.61
C THR A 243 8.06 -9.81 2.36
N VAL A 244 7.23 -9.88 1.33
CA VAL A 244 7.22 -8.98 0.18
C VAL A 244 6.10 -7.98 0.42
N VAL A 245 6.47 -6.72 0.57
CA VAL A 245 5.59 -5.66 1.06
C VAL A 245 5.42 -4.61 -0.03
N ILE A 246 4.18 -4.34 -0.42
CA ILE A 246 3.84 -3.32 -1.40
C ILE A 246 3.11 -2.19 -0.69
N ASP A 247 3.75 -1.03 -0.64
CA ASP A 247 3.24 0.15 0.03
C ASP A 247 2.78 1.20 -0.97
N LEU A 248 1.52 1.59 -0.85
CA LEU A 248 0.88 2.60 -1.72
C LEU A 248 0.78 3.97 -1.05
N GLN A 249 1.25 4.10 0.21
CA GLN A 249 1.07 5.31 0.99
C GLN A 249 2.01 6.40 0.51
N SER A 250 1.47 7.52 0.06
CA SER A 250 2.24 8.73 -0.21
C SER A 250 2.63 9.42 1.11
N ALA A 251 3.69 10.20 1.10
CA ALA A 251 4.02 11.07 2.23
C ALA A 251 2.83 12.03 2.50
N GLY A 252 2.13 11.78 3.59
CA GLY A 252 0.90 12.48 3.95
C GLY A 252 -0.20 11.49 4.39
N SER A 253 -1.18 11.97 5.11
CA SER A 253 -2.29 11.15 5.60
C SER A 253 -3.14 10.63 4.43
N MET A 254 -3.52 9.36 4.45
CA MET A 254 -4.51 8.76 3.53
C MET A 254 -5.81 9.58 3.47
N LEU A 255 -6.15 10.32 4.53
CA LEU A 255 -7.34 11.13 4.64
C LEU A 255 -7.19 12.54 4.05
N ALA A 256 -5.98 13.08 3.93
CA ALA A 256 -5.78 14.36 3.24
C ALA A 256 -6.20 14.25 1.76
N ASP A 257 -5.98 13.07 1.16
CA ASP A 257 -6.42 12.77 -0.21
C ASP A 257 -7.93 12.48 -0.32
N ALA A 258 -8.58 12.12 0.81
CA ALA A 258 -10.01 11.78 0.87
C ALA A 258 -10.91 12.94 1.31
N LEU A 259 -10.36 14.10 1.67
CA LEU A 259 -11.13 15.31 2.00
C LEU A 259 -11.71 15.91 0.69
N SER A 260 -12.68 15.19 0.14
CA SER A 260 -13.53 15.66 -0.95
C SER A 260 -14.57 16.67 -0.42
N ASP A 261 -15.26 17.34 -1.32
CA ASP A 261 -16.36 18.24 -0.99
C ASP A 261 -17.47 17.53 -0.17
N GLU A 262 -17.62 16.21 -0.34
CA GLU A 262 -18.58 15.40 0.44
C GLU A 262 -18.21 15.33 1.91
N VAL A 263 -16.93 15.13 2.26
CA VAL A 263 -16.46 15.15 3.64
C VAL A 263 -16.62 16.55 4.25
N ALA A 264 -16.26 17.58 3.50
CA ALA A 264 -16.47 18.98 3.94
C ALA A 264 -17.97 19.24 4.20
N THR A 265 -18.87 18.72 3.36
CA THR A 265 -20.32 18.85 3.55
C THR A 265 -20.81 18.14 4.81
N LEU A 266 -20.29 16.96 5.14
CA LEU A 266 -20.64 16.24 6.36
C LEU A 266 -20.11 16.91 7.60
N ILE A 267 -18.90 17.46 7.54
CA ILE A 267 -18.32 18.27 8.63
C ILE A 267 -19.19 19.52 8.89
N ALA A 268 -19.67 20.15 7.82
CA ALA A 268 -20.57 21.29 7.92
C ALA A 268 -21.97 20.93 8.46
N ASN A 269 -22.37 19.64 8.39
CA ASN A 269 -23.67 19.15 8.81
C ASN A 269 -23.54 17.98 9.81
N PRO A 270 -23.11 18.25 11.06
CA PRO A 270 -22.82 17.18 12.03
C PRO A 270 -24.04 16.34 12.40
N ASP A 271 -25.24 16.90 12.36
CA ASP A 271 -26.48 16.14 12.61
C ASP A 271 -26.73 15.11 11.48
N LEU A 272 -26.44 15.46 10.22
CA LEU A 272 -26.50 14.54 9.09
C LEU A 272 -25.45 13.45 9.20
N ALA A 273 -24.21 13.82 9.55
CA ALA A 273 -23.13 12.86 9.77
C ALA A 273 -23.48 11.86 10.88
N MET A 274 -24.06 12.34 12.00
CA MET A 274 -24.52 11.50 13.09
C MET A 274 -25.67 10.57 12.66
N GLN A 275 -26.57 11.04 11.81
CA GLN A 275 -27.69 10.24 11.29
C GLN A 275 -27.19 9.14 10.33
N LEU A 276 -26.20 9.44 9.49
CA LEU A 276 -25.70 8.51 8.48
C LEU A 276 -24.74 7.47 9.06
N TYR A 277 -23.84 7.89 9.98
CA TYR A 277 -22.73 7.05 10.44
C TYR A 277 -22.82 6.65 11.91
N GLY A 278 -23.61 7.37 12.72
CA GLY A 278 -23.75 7.12 14.14
C GLY A 278 -22.60 7.70 14.99
N GLU A 279 -22.83 7.71 16.31
CA GLU A 279 -21.88 8.32 17.28
C GLU A 279 -20.52 7.60 17.29
N ASP A 280 -20.51 6.29 17.13
CA ASP A 280 -19.29 5.47 17.19
C ASP A 280 -18.31 5.84 16.09
N VAL A 281 -18.77 5.94 14.85
CA VAL A 281 -17.93 6.29 13.69
C VAL A 281 -17.42 7.73 13.80
N ILE A 282 -18.24 8.67 14.26
CA ILE A 282 -17.81 10.06 14.47
C ILE A 282 -16.74 10.14 15.57
N ASN A 283 -16.92 9.41 16.69
CA ASN A 283 -15.93 9.35 17.75
C ASN A 283 -14.63 8.67 17.31
N PHE A 284 -14.72 7.62 16.48
CA PHE A 284 -13.57 6.97 15.88
C PHE A 284 -12.80 7.92 14.95
N ALA A 285 -13.50 8.64 14.08
CA ALA A 285 -12.87 9.62 13.21
C ALA A 285 -12.16 10.73 14.03
N LEU A 286 -12.77 11.22 15.12
CA LEU A 286 -12.13 12.17 16.01
C LEU A 286 -10.87 11.60 16.68
N TYR A 287 -10.91 10.34 17.12
CA TYR A 287 -9.74 9.66 17.68
C TYR A 287 -8.62 9.58 16.64
N TYR A 288 -8.94 9.12 15.42
CA TYR A 288 -7.98 9.03 14.33
C TYR A 288 -7.28 10.37 14.05
N PHE A 289 -8.06 11.45 13.85
CA PHE A 289 -7.52 12.78 13.55
C PHE A 289 -6.71 13.41 14.69
N THR A 290 -6.92 12.98 15.93
CA THR A 290 -6.23 13.58 17.09
C THR A 290 -5.02 12.77 17.54
N ALA A 291 -5.06 11.46 17.39
CA ALA A 291 -4.03 10.55 17.90
C ALA A 291 -3.12 9.99 16.79
N HIS A 292 -3.56 10.03 15.53
CA HIS A 292 -2.84 9.45 14.39
C HIS A 292 -2.27 8.05 14.69
N PRO A 293 -3.12 7.10 15.14
CA PRO A 293 -2.66 5.80 15.64
C PRO A 293 -1.97 4.97 14.56
N GLU A 294 -2.33 5.18 13.30
CA GLU A 294 -1.77 4.51 12.13
C GLU A 294 -0.26 4.75 11.99
N ASN A 295 0.23 5.93 12.32
CA ASN A 295 1.64 6.28 12.11
C ASN A 295 2.59 5.40 12.92
N ILE A 296 2.21 5.05 14.15
CA ILE A 296 3.05 4.20 15.01
C ILE A 296 3.19 2.81 14.40
N LYS A 297 2.07 2.21 13.98
CA LYS A 297 2.07 0.87 13.43
C LYS A 297 2.70 0.82 12.04
N TYR A 298 2.47 1.84 11.23
CA TYR A 298 3.10 2.00 9.93
C TYR A 298 4.63 2.03 10.03
N ASP A 299 5.18 2.84 10.95
CA ASP A 299 6.63 2.91 11.18
C ASP A 299 7.23 1.58 11.63
N ILE A 300 6.52 0.83 12.47
CA ILE A 300 6.95 -0.51 12.92
C ILE A 300 6.94 -1.48 11.74
N ASN A 301 5.85 -1.52 10.99
CA ASN A 301 5.65 -2.46 9.90
C ASN A 301 6.57 -2.19 8.72
N THR A 302 6.80 -0.94 8.36
CA THR A 302 7.76 -0.58 7.30
C THR A 302 9.18 -1.06 7.65
N LYS A 303 9.62 -0.88 8.90
CA LYS A 303 10.93 -1.36 9.37
C LYS A 303 11.02 -2.89 9.48
N ALA A 304 9.88 -3.56 9.65
CA ALA A 304 9.79 -5.01 9.75
C ALA A 304 9.70 -5.73 8.39
N ALA A 305 9.54 -4.99 7.30
CA ALA A 305 9.49 -5.51 5.93
C ALA A 305 10.83 -6.10 5.50
N ASP A 306 10.83 -7.31 4.93
CA ASP A 306 12.06 -7.96 4.43
C ASP A 306 12.38 -7.53 2.99
N PHE A 307 11.38 -7.41 2.14
CA PHE A 307 11.47 -6.90 0.78
C PHE A 307 10.38 -5.83 0.55
N TYR A 308 10.79 -4.57 0.62
CA TYR A 308 9.89 -3.43 0.57
C TYR A 308 9.89 -2.79 -0.81
N ILE A 309 8.70 -2.63 -1.38
CA ILE A 309 8.45 -2.03 -2.69
C ILE A 309 7.49 -0.86 -2.51
N HIS A 310 7.92 0.32 -2.93
CA HIS A 310 7.14 1.54 -2.85
C HIS A 310 7.13 2.23 -4.22
N PRO A 311 6.08 2.02 -5.04
CA PRO A 311 5.93 2.71 -6.31
C PRO A 311 5.78 4.22 -6.11
N ASP A 312 6.41 5.01 -6.98
CA ASP A 312 6.18 6.46 -6.99
C ASP A 312 4.84 6.76 -7.66
N LEU A 313 3.83 6.98 -6.82
CA LEU A 313 2.46 7.28 -7.24
C LEU A 313 2.12 8.77 -7.11
N THR A 314 3.14 9.64 -7.17
CA THR A 314 2.94 11.09 -7.16
C THR A 314 2.03 11.50 -8.32
N GLY A 315 0.99 12.27 -8.00
CA GLY A 315 -0.03 12.71 -8.97
C GLY A 315 -1.24 11.80 -9.09
N TYR A 316 -1.27 10.66 -8.38
CA TYR A 316 -2.44 9.79 -8.27
C TYR A 316 -2.99 9.82 -6.86
N ASP A 317 -4.31 9.88 -6.74
CA ASP A 317 -5.06 9.78 -5.49
C ASP A 317 -5.87 8.46 -5.41
N MET A 318 -6.55 8.26 -4.28
CA MET A 318 -7.37 7.07 -4.06
C MET A 318 -8.61 6.96 -4.97
N LEU A 319 -8.96 8.02 -5.69
CA LEU A 319 -10.11 8.08 -6.61
C LEU A 319 -9.67 8.12 -8.09
N SER A 320 -8.40 7.94 -8.38
CA SER A 320 -7.82 7.93 -9.74
C SER A 320 -8.16 6.64 -10.50
N PHE A 321 -9.46 6.25 -10.50
CA PHE A 321 -9.98 5.11 -11.26
C PHE A 321 -10.00 5.39 -12.76
N GLY A 322 -10.21 4.33 -13.54
CA GLY A 322 -10.32 4.35 -14.99
C GLY A 322 -9.10 3.76 -15.67
N LYS A 323 -9.32 3.28 -16.91
CA LYS A 323 -8.32 2.47 -17.62
C LYS A 323 -6.97 3.17 -17.79
N GLU A 324 -6.94 4.44 -18.18
CA GLU A 324 -5.69 5.18 -18.43
C GLU A 324 -4.84 5.30 -17.16
N ASN A 325 -5.46 5.67 -16.04
CA ASN A 325 -4.81 5.74 -14.74
C ASN A 325 -4.36 4.35 -14.26
N CYS A 326 -5.20 3.34 -14.45
CA CYS A 326 -4.85 1.95 -14.10
C CYS A 326 -3.61 1.49 -14.85
N ASP A 327 -3.60 1.60 -16.18
CA ASP A 327 -2.46 1.21 -17.01
C ASP A 327 -1.16 1.93 -16.58
N ALA A 328 -1.25 3.23 -16.28
CA ALA A 328 -0.10 4.01 -15.84
C ALA A 328 0.41 3.56 -14.45
N MET A 329 -0.48 3.35 -13.48
CA MET A 329 -0.09 2.89 -12.14
C MET A 329 0.43 1.45 -12.14
N VAL A 330 -0.12 0.56 -12.99
CA VAL A 330 0.44 -0.79 -13.21
C VAL A 330 1.88 -0.69 -13.71
N ALA A 331 2.16 0.19 -14.69
CA ALA A 331 3.52 0.38 -15.19
C ALA A 331 4.49 0.89 -14.11
N LEU A 332 4.04 1.80 -13.23
CA LEU A 332 4.84 2.27 -12.08
C LEU A 332 5.10 1.14 -11.07
N GLY A 333 4.13 0.25 -10.84
CA GLY A 333 4.31 -0.93 -10.02
C GLY A 333 5.33 -1.91 -10.59
N VAL A 334 5.29 -2.15 -11.91
CA VAL A 334 6.29 -2.97 -12.62
C VAL A 334 7.68 -2.38 -12.43
N GLN A 335 7.85 -1.10 -12.71
CA GLN A 335 9.13 -0.42 -12.59
C GLN A 335 9.69 -0.50 -11.16
N ALA A 336 8.85 -0.24 -10.15
CA ALA A 336 9.27 -0.30 -8.75
C ALA A 336 9.74 -1.70 -8.33
N ALA A 337 9.07 -2.75 -8.82
CA ALA A 337 9.44 -4.13 -8.53
C ALA A 337 10.76 -4.53 -9.22
N GLU A 338 10.96 -4.16 -10.48
CA GLU A 338 12.20 -4.39 -11.23
C GLU A 338 13.38 -3.68 -10.58
N ASP A 339 13.20 -2.42 -10.19
CA ASP A 339 14.23 -1.65 -9.47
C ASP A 339 14.58 -2.25 -8.12
N ALA A 340 13.58 -2.75 -7.37
CA ALA A 340 13.81 -3.40 -6.09
C ALA A 340 14.56 -4.73 -6.23
N LEU A 341 14.24 -5.52 -7.25
CA LEU A 341 14.95 -6.77 -7.55
C LEU A 341 16.40 -6.52 -7.99
N SER A 342 16.65 -5.49 -8.79
CA SER A 342 18.00 -5.18 -9.26
C SER A 342 18.92 -4.68 -8.13
N LYS A 343 18.44 -3.82 -7.24
CA LYS A 343 19.21 -3.26 -6.11
C LYS A 343 19.68 -4.29 -5.08
N LYS A 344 18.96 -5.40 -4.91
CA LYS A 344 19.34 -6.48 -3.98
C LYS A 344 20.26 -7.53 -4.62
N SER A 345 20.49 -7.46 -5.94
CA SER A 345 21.42 -8.35 -6.65
C SER A 345 22.88 -7.83 -6.63
N GLU A 346 23.10 -6.60 -6.20
CA GLU A 346 24.42 -5.99 -5.96
C GLU A 346 24.88 -6.21 -4.51
#